data_dfc24438b49506a2eb02a8cecea67624
#
_entry.id   dfc24438b49506a2eb02a8cecea67624
#
_cell.length_a   1.000
_cell.length_b   1.000
_cell.length_c   1.000
_cell.angle_alpha   90.00
_cell.angle_beta   90.00
_cell.angle_gamma   90.00
#
_symmetry.space_group_name_H-M   'P 1'
#
loop_
_entity.id
_entity.type
_entity.pdbx_description
1 polymer ?
#
loop_
_entity_poly.entity_id
_entity_poly.type
_entity_poly.pdbx_seq_one_letter_code
_entity_poly.pdbx_strand_id
1 'polypeptide(L)'
;MIRALHKAGIECIMEMYFPKGTPSLQMIRSLWVWKLYYHVDGFHLLGDGVQQDVIERDPILYGTKKLFSNVSGEADAENMLAEYNAGFMLDMRRFLKSDEGMISGAEFHVRRNTGNFGTVNYMAAQDGFTLYDTVSYNYRHNEANGEDNRDGSEFNYSWNCGVEGSTRKTAVRRMREQQMRNAFLMLLLSQGTPMIYGGDEFANSQAGNNNVWCQDNPTGWTDWKNARRHTGLSSFVKEAIAFRKNHPILHMPKEMRGVDYMAKGFPDVSVHGERAWFLNRDNTSRLLGIMYCGAYAQKDDGTEDDFLYIGMNFHWEKRNIALPNLPEGMNWKKIADTSEMGEPWFREQEEPYKKSVKINPRTIVVLTARQEESEHASVAPLQNDNEA
;
A
#
# COMPACT_ATOMS: atom_id res chain seq x y z
N MET A 1 8.19 -12.15 -24.17
CA MET A 1 7.59 -11.76 -22.87
C MET A 1 7.09 -10.33 -22.92
N ILE A 2 7.92 -9.29 -23.06
CA ILE A 2 7.54 -7.85 -23.01
C ILE A 2 6.37 -7.53 -23.96
N ARG A 3 6.45 -7.95 -25.25
CA ARG A 3 5.34 -7.77 -26.20
C ARG A 3 3.99 -8.37 -25.73
N ALA A 4 4.01 -9.46 -24.96
CA ALA A 4 2.79 -10.05 -24.43
C ALA A 4 2.22 -9.22 -23.27
N LEU A 5 3.09 -8.65 -22.42
CA LEU A 5 2.71 -7.72 -21.37
C LEU A 5 2.07 -6.45 -21.97
N HIS A 6 2.72 -5.84 -22.95
CA HIS A 6 2.17 -4.66 -23.65
C HIS A 6 0.80 -4.90 -24.29
N LYS A 7 0.59 -6.08 -24.91
CA LYS A 7 -0.73 -6.47 -25.44
C LYS A 7 -1.81 -6.58 -24.38
N ALA A 8 -1.41 -6.84 -23.13
CA ALA A 8 -2.32 -6.88 -21.98
C ALA A 8 -2.42 -5.52 -21.25
N GLY A 9 -1.82 -4.45 -21.79
CA GLY A 9 -1.78 -3.13 -21.16
C GLY A 9 -0.87 -3.05 -19.92
N ILE A 10 0.12 -3.95 -19.82
CA ILE A 10 1.06 -4.03 -18.70
C ILE A 10 2.43 -3.52 -19.14
N GLU A 11 2.96 -2.53 -18.45
CA GLU A 11 4.31 -2.03 -18.62
C GLU A 11 5.36 -2.96 -18.00
N CYS A 12 6.57 -2.92 -18.51
CA CYS A 12 7.69 -3.73 -18.04
C CYS A 12 8.81 -2.84 -17.51
N ILE A 13 9.06 -2.89 -16.21
CA ILE A 13 10.19 -2.22 -15.55
C ILE A 13 11.30 -3.25 -15.34
N MET A 14 12.51 -2.95 -15.86
CA MET A 14 13.68 -3.82 -15.73
C MET A 14 14.49 -3.41 -14.50
N GLU A 15 14.73 -4.35 -13.58
CA GLU A 15 15.69 -4.11 -12.50
C GLU A 15 17.11 -4.32 -13.00
N MET A 16 18.01 -3.36 -12.72
CA MET A 16 19.41 -3.40 -13.12
C MET A 16 20.32 -2.95 -11.98
N TYR A 17 21.33 -3.76 -11.71
CA TYR A 17 22.33 -3.49 -10.69
C TYR A 17 23.65 -3.02 -11.33
N PHE A 18 24.18 -1.90 -10.84
CA PHE A 18 25.44 -1.33 -11.26
C PHE A 18 26.39 -1.22 -10.06
N PRO A 19 27.46 -2.04 -10.01
CA PRO A 19 28.43 -2.00 -8.93
C PRO A 19 29.24 -0.70 -8.93
N LYS A 20 29.79 -0.34 -7.78
CA LYS A 20 30.65 0.82 -7.62
C LYS A 20 31.79 0.81 -8.66
N GLY A 21 32.00 1.94 -9.33
CA GLY A 21 33.04 2.10 -10.38
C GLY A 21 32.55 1.69 -11.77
N THR A 22 31.29 1.37 -11.98
CA THR A 22 30.74 1.16 -13.33
C THR A 22 30.94 2.43 -14.18
N PRO A 23 31.59 2.34 -15.35
CA PRO A 23 31.74 3.50 -16.23
C PRO A 23 30.40 4.01 -16.75
N SER A 24 30.19 5.33 -16.76
CA SER A 24 28.94 5.96 -17.21
C SER A 24 28.49 5.47 -18.58
N LEU A 25 29.41 5.37 -19.54
CA LEU A 25 29.11 4.90 -20.89
C LEU A 25 28.61 3.44 -20.90
N GLN A 26 29.20 2.57 -20.09
CA GLN A 26 28.75 1.18 -19.98
C GLN A 26 27.34 1.11 -19.41
N MET A 27 27.07 1.86 -18.34
CA MET A 27 25.74 1.95 -17.73
C MET A 27 24.70 2.42 -18.74
N ILE A 28 24.92 3.56 -19.39
CA ILE A 28 23.98 4.14 -20.37
C ILE A 28 23.76 3.19 -21.57
N ARG A 29 24.81 2.59 -22.13
CA ARG A 29 24.66 1.63 -23.24
C ARG A 29 23.83 0.41 -22.83
N SER A 30 23.96 -0.09 -21.61
CA SER A 30 23.16 -1.19 -21.12
C SER A 30 21.67 -0.81 -21.05
N LEU A 31 21.34 0.39 -20.57
CA LEU A 31 19.97 0.90 -20.53
C LEU A 31 19.39 1.10 -21.95
N TRP A 32 20.19 1.63 -22.89
CA TRP A 32 19.76 1.79 -24.30
C TRP A 32 19.40 0.45 -24.95
N VAL A 33 20.19 -0.60 -24.71
CA VAL A 33 19.89 -1.94 -25.27
C VAL A 33 18.49 -2.38 -24.85
N TRP A 34 18.18 -2.30 -23.59
CA TRP A 34 16.88 -2.73 -23.11
C TRP A 34 15.74 -1.81 -23.57
N LYS A 35 15.97 -0.49 -23.61
CA LYS A 35 14.99 0.48 -24.11
C LYS A 35 14.73 0.34 -25.61
N LEU A 36 15.79 0.30 -26.43
CA LEU A 36 15.66 0.38 -27.89
C LEU A 36 15.33 -0.95 -28.54
N TYR A 37 15.90 -2.07 -28.07
CA TYR A 37 15.69 -3.38 -28.68
C TYR A 37 14.60 -4.20 -28.02
N TYR A 38 14.42 -4.05 -26.71
CA TYR A 38 13.42 -4.81 -25.95
C TYR A 38 12.19 -4.00 -25.58
N HIS A 39 12.23 -2.68 -25.74
CA HIS A 39 11.12 -1.76 -25.48
C HIS A 39 10.60 -1.84 -24.05
N VAL A 40 11.48 -1.91 -23.05
CA VAL A 40 11.08 -1.78 -21.66
C VAL A 40 10.60 -0.35 -21.37
N ASP A 41 9.63 -0.21 -20.46
CA ASP A 41 8.99 1.07 -20.14
C ASP A 41 9.74 1.83 -19.06
N GLY A 42 10.60 1.14 -18.32
CA GLY A 42 11.39 1.77 -17.27
C GLY A 42 12.44 0.87 -16.67
N PHE A 43 13.15 1.43 -15.70
CA PHE A 43 14.24 0.77 -14.99
C PHE A 43 14.10 0.98 -13.47
N HIS A 44 14.35 -0.07 -12.70
CA HIS A 44 14.66 0.00 -11.29
C HIS A 44 16.17 -0.13 -11.13
N LEU A 45 16.83 0.93 -10.65
CA LEU A 45 18.27 1.11 -10.71
C LEU A 45 18.88 0.94 -9.33
N LEU A 46 19.73 -0.05 -9.17
CA LEU A 46 20.33 -0.45 -7.91
C LEU A 46 21.87 -0.42 -7.97
N GLY A 47 22.48 -0.26 -6.81
CA GLY A 47 23.93 -0.33 -6.61
C GLY A 47 24.62 1.02 -6.59
N ASP A 48 25.82 1.03 -5.97
CA ASP A 48 26.63 2.25 -5.74
C ASP A 48 27.26 2.83 -7.03
N GLY A 49 27.11 2.15 -8.15
CA GLY A 49 27.57 2.63 -9.48
C GLY A 49 26.53 3.40 -10.26
N VAL A 50 25.30 3.51 -9.74
CA VAL A 50 24.21 4.27 -10.37
C VAL A 50 24.54 5.77 -10.34
N GLN A 51 24.51 6.41 -11.50
CA GLN A 51 24.80 7.84 -11.67
C GLN A 51 23.51 8.52 -12.17
N GLN A 52 22.66 8.95 -11.23
CA GLN A 52 21.34 9.52 -11.49
C GLN A 52 21.43 10.70 -12.47
N ASP A 53 22.33 11.64 -12.24
CA ASP A 53 22.51 12.84 -13.06
C ASP A 53 22.89 12.55 -14.52
N VAL A 54 23.65 11.48 -14.76
CA VAL A 54 24.00 11.02 -16.11
C VAL A 54 22.79 10.41 -16.82
N ILE A 55 22.00 9.62 -16.10
CA ILE A 55 20.80 8.94 -16.63
C ILE A 55 19.71 9.97 -16.97
N GLU A 56 19.51 10.98 -16.13
CA GLU A 56 18.50 12.02 -16.33
C GLU A 56 18.78 12.92 -17.53
N ARG A 57 20.07 13.14 -17.82
CA ARG A 57 20.48 13.98 -18.97
C ARG A 57 20.52 13.22 -20.29
N ASP A 58 20.30 11.92 -20.27
CA ASP A 58 20.36 11.11 -21.50
C ASP A 58 19.06 11.26 -22.31
N PRO A 59 19.14 11.75 -23.57
CA PRO A 59 17.96 12.04 -24.37
C PRO A 59 17.18 10.78 -24.80
N ILE A 60 17.84 9.61 -24.86
CA ILE A 60 17.19 8.34 -25.22
C ILE A 60 16.34 7.83 -24.04
N LEU A 61 16.80 8.10 -22.82
CA LEU A 61 16.10 7.70 -21.59
C LEU A 61 15.05 8.72 -21.13
N TYR A 62 14.94 9.85 -21.83
CA TYR A 62 13.88 10.83 -21.57
C TYR A 62 12.48 10.20 -21.72
N GLY A 63 11.55 10.50 -20.82
CA GLY A 63 10.21 9.88 -20.79
C GLY A 63 10.19 8.40 -20.43
N THR A 64 11.32 7.80 -19.97
CA THR A 64 11.40 6.44 -19.45
C THR A 64 11.26 6.47 -17.94
N LYS A 65 10.46 5.59 -17.34
CA LYS A 65 10.32 5.48 -15.88
C LYS A 65 11.63 5.04 -15.23
N LYS A 66 12.07 5.76 -14.20
CA LYS A 66 13.34 5.49 -13.50
C LYS A 66 13.07 5.45 -12.00
N LEU A 67 13.29 4.28 -11.41
CA LEU A 67 13.13 4.05 -9.99
C LEU A 67 14.50 3.97 -9.34
N PHE A 68 14.72 4.77 -8.29
CA PHE A 68 15.95 4.81 -7.50
C PHE A 68 15.65 4.52 -6.04
N SER A 69 16.62 4.01 -5.30
CA SER A 69 16.49 3.84 -3.84
C SER A 69 16.33 5.19 -3.11
N ASN A 70 16.97 6.24 -3.65
CA ASN A 70 16.82 7.62 -3.20
C ASN A 70 16.88 8.53 -4.43
N VAL A 71 15.96 9.48 -4.54
CA VAL A 71 15.96 10.50 -5.60
C VAL A 71 16.62 11.76 -5.05
N SER A 72 17.64 12.25 -5.73
CA SER A 72 18.35 13.50 -5.41
C SER A 72 17.93 14.63 -6.34
N GLY A 73 17.84 15.84 -5.82
CA GLY A 73 17.52 17.04 -6.60
C GLY A 73 16.02 17.28 -6.84
N GLU A 74 15.74 18.31 -7.62
CA GLU A 74 14.38 18.61 -8.10
C GLU A 74 14.16 17.84 -9.41
N ALA A 75 13.17 16.97 -9.40
CA ALA A 75 12.83 16.20 -10.60
C ALA A 75 11.99 17.05 -11.55
N ASP A 76 12.35 17.05 -12.82
CA ASP A 76 11.47 17.44 -13.90
C ASP A 76 10.37 16.39 -14.05
N ALA A 77 9.11 16.81 -14.09
CA ALA A 77 7.96 15.90 -14.23
C ALA A 77 8.07 14.98 -15.46
N GLU A 78 8.72 15.45 -16.52
CA GLU A 78 8.94 14.70 -17.75
C GLU A 78 10.03 13.62 -17.61
N ASN A 79 10.89 13.70 -16.61
CA ASN A 79 11.91 12.69 -16.32
C ASN A 79 11.37 11.40 -15.71
N MET A 80 10.10 11.37 -15.30
CA MET A 80 9.40 10.18 -14.77
C MET A 80 10.20 9.44 -13.69
N LEU A 81 10.74 10.20 -12.72
CA LEU A 81 11.50 9.65 -11.60
C LEU A 81 10.57 9.10 -10.52
N ALA A 82 11.01 8.06 -9.83
CA ALA A 82 10.33 7.55 -8.66
C ALA A 82 11.33 7.07 -7.59
N GLU A 83 10.98 7.29 -6.33
CA GLU A 83 11.68 6.72 -5.18
C GLU A 83 11.12 5.33 -4.87
N TYR A 84 12.00 4.34 -4.74
CA TYR A 84 11.68 3.02 -4.22
C TYR A 84 11.76 3.07 -2.70
N ASN A 85 10.61 3.32 -2.04
CA ASN A 85 10.50 3.79 -0.66
C ASN A 85 10.70 2.67 0.37
N ALA A 86 11.96 2.33 0.66
CA ALA A 86 12.31 1.38 1.72
C ALA A 86 11.86 1.83 3.11
N GLY A 87 11.77 3.14 3.36
CA GLY A 87 11.27 3.70 4.62
C GLY A 87 9.83 3.30 4.91
N PHE A 88 8.98 3.22 3.89
CA PHE A 88 7.61 2.72 4.03
C PHE A 88 7.61 1.29 4.58
N MET A 89 8.35 0.38 3.95
CA MET A 89 8.44 -1.01 4.38
C MET A 89 8.91 -1.11 5.83
N LEU A 90 9.96 -0.40 6.18
CA LEU A 90 10.57 -0.42 7.51
C LEU A 90 9.57 0.03 8.58
N ASP A 91 9.01 1.23 8.45
CA ASP A 91 8.13 1.81 9.48
C ASP A 91 6.79 1.10 9.55
N MET A 92 6.21 0.72 8.39
CA MET A 92 4.92 0.04 8.36
C MET A 92 5.00 -1.40 8.89
N ARG A 93 6.07 -2.16 8.63
CA ARG A 93 6.28 -3.47 9.24
C ARG A 93 6.44 -3.36 10.77
N ARG A 94 7.16 -2.36 11.26
CA ARG A 94 7.34 -2.10 12.69
C ARG A 94 6.02 -1.70 13.36
N PHE A 95 5.23 -0.85 12.70
CA PHE A 95 3.90 -0.50 13.19
C PHE A 95 2.96 -1.70 13.19
N LEU A 96 2.92 -2.50 12.12
CA LEU A 96 2.14 -3.72 11.98
C LEU A 96 2.41 -4.73 13.11
N LYS A 97 3.67 -4.95 13.47
CA LYS A 97 4.03 -5.86 14.57
C LYS A 97 3.89 -5.24 15.97
N SER A 98 3.55 -3.95 16.06
CA SER A 98 3.31 -3.19 17.30
C SER A 98 4.56 -2.73 18.02
N ASP A 99 5.63 -2.40 17.32
CA ASP A 99 6.80 -1.73 17.92
C ASP A 99 6.41 -0.37 18.51
N GLU A 100 7.18 0.07 19.49
CA GLU A 100 6.99 1.38 20.10
C GLU A 100 7.46 2.52 19.21
N GLY A 101 6.83 3.69 19.36
CA GLY A 101 7.23 4.92 18.67
C GLY A 101 6.93 4.99 17.17
N MET A 102 6.09 4.07 16.62
CA MET A 102 5.88 3.99 15.17
C MET A 102 4.74 4.84 14.61
N ILE A 103 3.96 5.51 15.46
CA ILE A 103 2.82 6.33 15.04
C ILE A 103 3.23 7.44 14.07
N SER A 104 4.29 8.18 14.39
CA SER A 104 4.73 9.30 13.53
C SER A 104 5.26 8.83 12.18
N GLY A 105 5.97 7.70 12.14
CA GLY A 105 6.41 7.09 10.89
C GLY A 105 5.23 6.62 10.04
N ALA A 106 4.26 5.94 10.64
CA ALA A 106 3.05 5.50 9.95
C ALA A 106 2.23 6.69 9.42
N GLU A 107 2.01 7.73 10.23
CA GLU A 107 1.35 8.97 9.82
C GLU A 107 2.05 9.62 8.62
N PHE A 108 3.37 9.70 8.64
CA PHE A 108 4.18 10.26 7.56
C PHE A 108 4.01 9.46 6.26
N HIS A 109 4.18 8.14 6.34
CA HIS A 109 4.18 7.30 5.15
C HIS A 109 2.81 7.15 4.49
N VAL A 110 1.72 7.21 5.25
CA VAL A 110 0.37 7.11 4.69
C VAL A 110 0.05 8.24 3.72
N ARG A 111 0.53 9.45 3.97
CA ARG A 111 0.24 10.64 3.15
C ARG A 111 1.36 11.02 2.18
N ARG A 112 2.54 10.37 2.28
CA ARG A 112 3.72 10.74 1.50
C ARG A 112 3.48 10.53 0.00
N ASN A 113 3.55 11.65 -0.74
CA ASN A 113 3.64 11.69 -2.18
C ASN A 113 4.28 13.02 -2.58
N THR A 114 5.56 13.03 -2.87
CA THR A 114 6.37 14.26 -2.96
C THR A 114 5.92 15.25 -4.04
N GLY A 115 5.16 14.80 -5.03
CA GLY A 115 4.69 15.64 -6.14
C GLY A 115 5.78 16.02 -7.16
N ASN A 116 7.06 15.90 -6.80
CA ASN A 116 8.20 16.17 -7.69
C ASN A 116 8.67 14.89 -8.39
N PHE A 117 8.49 13.76 -7.74
CA PHE A 117 8.76 12.41 -8.27
C PHE A 117 7.77 11.41 -7.68
N GLY A 118 7.57 10.28 -8.33
CA GLY A 118 6.72 9.21 -7.83
C GLY A 118 7.30 8.56 -6.56
N THR A 119 6.43 8.03 -5.72
CA THR A 119 6.82 7.25 -4.54
C THR A 119 6.27 5.84 -4.69
N VAL A 120 7.14 4.83 -4.77
CA VAL A 120 6.75 3.42 -4.85
C VAL A 120 6.86 2.79 -3.46
N ASN A 121 5.71 2.51 -2.86
CA ASN A 121 5.59 1.91 -1.53
C ASN A 121 5.47 0.39 -1.64
N TYR A 122 6.06 -0.35 -0.70
CA TYR A 122 5.98 -1.81 -0.64
C TYR A 122 6.05 -2.33 0.78
N MET A 123 5.48 -3.54 1.00
CA MET A 123 5.59 -4.27 2.28
C MET A 123 6.61 -5.40 2.19
N ALA A 124 6.85 -5.94 1.00
CA ALA A 124 7.85 -6.97 0.72
C ALA A 124 8.45 -6.74 -0.68
N ALA A 125 9.66 -7.23 -0.90
CA ALA A 125 10.40 -7.13 -2.14
C ALA A 125 11.22 -8.43 -2.36
N GLN A 126 11.94 -8.50 -3.47
CA GLN A 126 12.75 -9.67 -3.82
C GLN A 126 13.95 -9.89 -2.87
N ASP A 127 14.41 -8.85 -2.20
CA ASP A 127 15.48 -8.89 -1.20
C ASP A 127 14.88 -8.77 0.20
N GLY A 128 14.64 -9.88 0.85
CA GLY A 128 14.03 -9.92 2.17
C GLY A 128 12.96 -10.98 2.30
N PHE A 129 12.19 -10.92 3.37
CA PHE A 129 11.05 -11.81 3.57
C PHE A 129 9.89 -11.47 2.64
N THR A 130 9.23 -12.52 2.10
CA THR A 130 7.87 -12.38 1.55
C THR A 130 6.92 -11.84 2.62
N LEU A 131 5.75 -11.36 2.24
CA LEU A 131 4.77 -10.90 3.22
C LEU A 131 4.33 -12.03 4.17
N TYR A 132 4.18 -13.26 3.66
CA TYR A 132 3.86 -14.41 4.52
C TYR A 132 4.99 -14.71 5.50
N ASP A 133 6.25 -14.65 5.08
CA ASP A 133 7.40 -14.91 5.95
C ASP A 133 7.56 -13.80 6.99
N THR A 134 7.23 -12.55 6.65
CA THR A 134 7.20 -11.41 7.59
C THR A 134 6.25 -11.65 8.78
N VAL A 135 5.17 -12.40 8.60
CA VAL A 135 4.22 -12.75 9.67
C VAL A 135 4.41 -14.17 10.21
N SER A 136 5.45 -14.87 9.76
CA SER A 136 5.68 -16.29 10.10
C SER A 136 7.03 -16.59 10.70
N TYR A 137 8.02 -15.72 10.54
CA TYR A 137 9.38 -15.91 11.00
C TYR A 137 9.89 -14.68 11.74
N ASN A 138 10.57 -14.91 12.88
CA ASN A 138 11.31 -13.86 13.56
C ASN A 138 12.76 -13.78 13.06
N TYR A 139 13.32 -14.93 12.65
CA TYR A 139 14.70 -15.09 12.26
C TYR A 139 14.81 -15.54 10.80
N ARG A 140 15.90 -15.15 10.13
CA ARG A 140 16.22 -15.65 8.80
C ARG A 140 16.64 -17.11 8.88
N HIS A 141 16.32 -17.86 7.84
CA HIS A 141 16.65 -19.29 7.66
C HIS A 141 17.34 -19.47 6.31
N ASN A 142 18.57 -18.96 6.20
CA ASN A 142 19.39 -18.93 4.98
C ASN A 142 20.42 -20.07 4.94
N GLU A 143 20.33 -21.08 5.81
CA GLU A 143 21.32 -22.15 5.91
C GLU A 143 21.55 -22.85 4.57
N ALA A 144 20.53 -23.02 3.76
CA ALA A 144 20.61 -23.63 2.43
C ALA A 144 21.40 -22.80 1.41
N ASN A 145 21.71 -21.52 1.69
CA ASN A 145 22.51 -20.68 0.80
C ASN A 145 24.02 -20.94 0.90
N GLY A 146 24.47 -21.72 1.90
CA GLY A 146 25.87 -22.09 2.05
C GLY A 146 26.78 -21.03 2.68
N GLU A 147 26.18 -19.98 3.27
CA GLU A 147 26.87 -18.84 3.90
C GLU A 147 26.72 -18.85 5.45
N ASP A 148 26.50 -20.04 6.04
CA ASP A 148 26.31 -20.21 7.48
C ASP A 148 25.22 -19.30 8.08
N ASN A 149 24.15 -19.03 7.33
CA ASN A 149 23.06 -18.13 7.71
C ASN A 149 23.52 -16.68 8.03
N ARG A 150 24.62 -16.22 7.42
CA ARG A 150 25.20 -14.88 7.63
C ARG A 150 24.79 -13.88 6.54
N ASP A 151 24.36 -14.38 5.40
CA ASP A 151 23.88 -13.61 4.25
C ASP A 151 22.46 -13.04 4.44
N GLY A 152 22.07 -12.11 3.57
CA GLY A 152 20.80 -11.41 3.66
C GLY A 152 20.71 -10.41 4.83
N SER A 153 19.55 -9.78 4.97
CA SER A 153 19.33 -8.77 6.01
C SER A 153 19.23 -9.40 7.41
N GLU A 154 19.83 -8.77 8.42
CA GLU A 154 19.64 -9.13 9.83
C GLU A 154 18.28 -8.64 10.37
N PHE A 155 17.77 -7.56 9.80
CA PHE A 155 16.57 -6.88 10.28
C PHE A 155 15.41 -7.07 9.29
N ASN A 156 14.52 -8.02 9.57
CA ASN A 156 13.34 -8.27 8.74
C ASN A 156 12.10 -7.51 9.21
N TYR A 157 12.15 -6.91 10.40
CA TYR A 157 11.01 -6.21 11.03
C TYR A 157 9.75 -7.07 11.05
N SER A 158 9.92 -8.36 11.31
CA SER A 158 8.93 -9.42 11.24
C SER A 158 8.42 -9.84 12.61
N TRP A 159 7.33 -10.59 12.62
CA TRP A 159 6.75 -11.21 13.81
C TRP A 159 6.08 -12.53 13.44
N ASN A 160 6.54 -13.64 14.04
CA ASN A 160 6.06 -15.00 13.73
C ASN A 160 4.64 -15.30 14.21
N CYS A 161 3.91 -14.34 14.81
CA CYS A 161 2.59 -14.50 15.41
C CYS A 161 2.53 -15.60 16.49
N GLY A 162 3.66 -15.86 17.16
CA GLY A 162 3.75 -16.78 18.30
C GLY A 162 4.25 -18.19 17.97
N VAL A 163 4.59 -18.49 16.71
CA VAL A 163 5.20 -19.76 16.29
C VAL A 163 6.16 -19.51 15.13
N GLU A 164 7.41 -19.91 15.25
CA GLU A 164 8.38 -19.81 14.18
C GLU A 164 8.05 -20.80 13.06
N GLY A 165 7.96 -20.30 11.82
CA GLY A 165 7.72 -21.10 10.63
C GLY A 165 6.31 -21.68 10.51
N SER A 166 6.20 -22.77 9.78
CA SER A 166 4.91 -23.40 9.47
C SER A 166 4.21 -23.94 10.73
N THR A 167 2.88 -23.86 10.78
CA THR A 167 2.11 -24.32 11.94
C THR A 167 0.71 -24.80 11.56
N ARG A 168 0.19 -25.78 12.36
CA ARG A 168 -1.19 -26.24 12.28
C ARG A 168 -2.13 -25.55 13.29
N LYS A 169 -1.59 -24.69 14.19
CA LYS A 169 -2.38 -23.98 15.19
C LYS A 169 -3.30 -22.95 14.51
N THR A 170 -4.60 -23.20 14.53
CA THR A 170 -5.61 -22.38 13.85
C THR A 170 -5.57 -20.92 14.29
N ALA A 171 -5.39 -20.62 15.58
CA ALA A 171 -5.30 -19.25 16.09
C ALA A 171 -4.12 -18.47 15.49
N VAL A 172 -2.95 -19.13 15.35
CA VAL A 172 -1.76 -18.51 14.74
C VAL A 172 -1.98 -18.26 13.25
N ARG A 173 -2.54 -19.24 12.53
CA ARG A 173 -2.85 -19.10 11.10
C ARG A 173 -3.82 -17.96 10.85
N ARG A 174 -4.91 -17.86 11.64
CA ARG A 174 -5.86 -16.74 11.54
C ARG A 174 -5.19 -15.39 11.81
N MET A 175 -4.32 -15.31 12.81
CA MET A 175 -3.57 -14.09 13.11
C MET A 175 -2.66 -13.69 11.95
N ARG A 176 -1.95 -14.64 11.32
CA ARG A 176 -1.11 -14.39 10.15
C ARG A 176 -1.93 -13.86 8.96
N GLU A 177 -3.07 -14.49 8.66
CA GLU A 177 -3.97 -14.04 7.60
C GLU A 177 -4.52 -12.63 7.88
N GLN A 178 -4.88 -12.33 9.13
CA GLN A 178 -5.29 -10.99 9.53
C GLN A 178 -4.17 -9.97 9.35
N GLN A 179 -2.94 -10.29 9.77
CA GLN A 179 -1.79 -9.41 9.61
C GLN A 179 -1.42 -9.18 8.14
N MET A 180 -1.55 -10.18 7.27
CA MET A 180 -1.37 -9.97 5.83
C MET A 180 -2.44 -9.05 5.26
N ARG A 181 -3.73 -9.20 5.64
CA ARG A 181 -4.79 -8.26 5.23
C ARG A 181 -4.51 -6.84 5.73
N ASN A 182 -4.05 -6.69 6.98
CA ASN A 182 -3.62 -5.39 7.51
C ASN A 182 -2.50 -4.78 6.65
N ALA A 183 -1.48 -5.56 6.31
CA ALA A 183 -0.36 -5.09 5.48
C ALA A 183 -0.82 -4.62 4.09
N PHE A 184 -1.73 -5.36 3.45
CA PHE A 184 -2.31 -4.95 2.17
C PHE A 184 -3.15 -3.67 2.29
N LEU A 185 -3.94 -3.49 3.35
CA LEU A 185 -4.67 -2.23 3.55
C LEU A 185 -3.73 -1.07 3.83
N MET A 186 -2.69 -1.27 4.66
CA MET A 186 -1.68 -0.23 4.89
C MET A 186 -1.03 0.21 3.58
N LEU A 187 -0.72 -0.74 2.69
CA LEU A 187 -0.12 -0.45 1.38
C LEU A 187 -1.11 0.22 0.42
N LEU A 188 -2.29 -0.38 0.25
CA LEU A 188 -3.24 0.02 -0.79
C LEU A 188 -4.05 1.28 -0.44
N LEU A 189 -4.18 1.62 0.85
CA LEU A 189 -4.88 2.82 1.30
C LEU A 189 -3.95 3.99 1.64
N SER A 190 -2.65 3.85 1.43
CA SER A 190 -1.67 4.93 1.50
C SER A 190 -1.53 5.65 0.16
N GLN A 191 -1.07 6.91 0.19
CA GLN A 191 -0.71 7.66 -1.02
C GLN A 191 0.49 7.00 -1.74
N GLY A 192 0.81 7.48 -2.93
CA GLY A 192 1.89 6.93 -3.77
C GLY A 192 1.47 5.69 -4.56
N THR A 193 2.43 5.02 -5.18
CA THR A 193 2.23 3.82 -6.01
C THR A 193 2.49 2.55 -5.21
N PRO A 194 1.49 1.69 -5.01
CA PRO A 194 1.70 0.43 -4.29
C PRO A 194 2.39 -0.61 -5.18
N MET A 195 3.42 -1.26 -4.64
CA MET A 195 4.07 -2.42 -5.24
C MET A 195 3.79 -3.67 -4.39
N ILE A 196 3.31 -4.71 -5.02
CA ILE A 196 3.08 -6.03 -4.42
C ILE A 196 4.16 -6.98 -4.93
N TYR A 197 4.88 -7.64 -4.01
CA TYR A 197 5.81 -8.71 -4.39
C TYR A 197 5.03 -9.92 -4.87
N GLY A 198 5.36 -10.41 -6.07
CA GLY A 198 4.59 -11.46 -6.74
C GLY A 198 4.49 -12.74 -5.89
N GLY A 199 3.26 -13.14 -5.59
CA GLY A 199 2.95 -14.27 -4.72
C GLY A 199 2.47 -13.90 -3.32
N ASP A 200 2.69 -12.67 -2.86
CA ASP A 200 2.21 -12.22 -1.54
C ASP A 200 0.68 -12.31 -1.44
N GLU A 201 -0.03 -12.04 -2.53
CA GLU A 201 -1.48 -12.08 -2.64
C GLU A 201 -2.09 -13.49 -2.46
N PHE A 202 -1.25 -14.52 -2.44
CA PHE A 202 -1.66 -15.89 -2.11
C PHE A 202 -0.71 -16.57 -1.12
N ALA A 203 -0.07 -15.77 -0.26
CA ALA A 203 0.75 -16.24 0.85
C ALA A 203 1.93 -17.12 0.43
N ASN A 204 2.65 -16.74 -0.64
CA ASN A 204 3.89 -17.42 -1.02
C ASN A 204 4.93 -17.28 0.08
N SER A 205 5.67 -18.37 0.35
CA SER A 205 6.69 -18.45 1.38
C SER A 205 8.01 -18.92 0.79
N GLN A 206 9.08 -18.33 1.23
CA GLN A 206 10.45 -18.76 0.98
C GLN A 206 11.04 -19.49 2.19
N ALA A 207 10.15 -20.01 3.05
CA ALA A 207 10.48 -20.79 4.25
C ALA A 207 11.42 -20.03 5.23
N GLY A 208 11.30 -18.69 5.28
CA GLY A 208 12.15 -17.85 6.12
C GLY A 208 13.53 -17.55 5.53
N ASN A 209 13.80 -17.96 4.29
CA ASN A 209 14.98 -17.51 3.56
C ASN A 209 14.72 -16.11 3.01
N ASN A 210 15.53 -15.14 3.43
CA ASN A 210 15.40 -13.73 3.01
C ASN A 210 16.44 -13.31 1.96
N ASN A 211 17.13 -14.29 1.34
CA ASN A 211 18.16 -14.04 0.32
C ASN A 211 18.20 -15.20 -0.70
N VAL A 212 17.10 -15.41 -1.41
CA VAL A 212 16.85 -16.59 -2.24
C VAL A 212 17.49 -16.58 -3.64
N TRP A 213 18.25 -15.54 -4.00
CA TRP A 213 18.80 -15.36 -5.36
C TRP A 213 19.61 -16.56 -5.86
N CYS A 214 20.23 -17.34 -4.97
CA CYS A 214 20.99 -18.53 -5.32
C CYS A 214 20.15 -19.83 -5.28
N GLN A 215 18.85 -19.76 -4.96
CA GLN A 215 17.98 -20.90 -4.78
C GLN A 215 17.11 -21.16 -6.02
N ASP A 216 17.67 -21.87 -7.02
CA ASP A 216 16.89 -22.35 -8.17
C ASP A 216 16.15 -23.65 -7.84
N ASN A 217 15.27 -23.60 -6.84
CA ASN A 217 14.51 -24.73 -6.31
C ASN A 217 13.19 -24.21 -5.67
N PRO A 218 12.34 -25.10 -5.10
CA PRO A 218 11.06 -24.71 -4.50
C PRO A 218 11.13 -23.62 -3.42
N THR A 219 12.28 -23.38 -2.78
CA THR A 219 12.43 -22.26 -1.81
C THR A 219 12.38 -20.92 -2.53
N GLY A 220 13.05 -20.77 -3.68
CA GLY A 220 13.06 -19.55 -4.48
C GLY A 220 11.90 -19.46 -5.48
N TRP A 221 11.22 -20.56 -5.80
CA TRP A 221 10.13 -20.55 -6.77
C TRP A 221 8.82 -20.10 -6.16
N THR A 222 7.99 -19.46 -6.96
CA THR A 222 6.61 -19.13 -6.57
C THR A 222 5.74 -20.39 -6.58
N ASP A 223 5.17 -20.76 -5.41
CA ASP A 223 4.27 -21.92 -5.31
C ASP A 223 2.85 -21.57 -5.76
N TRP A 224 2.56 -21.72 -7.04
CA TRP A 224 1.24 -21.51 -7.63
C TRP A 224 0.12 -22.38 -7.06
N LYS A 225 0.44 -23.45 -6.32
CA LYS A 225 -0.57 -24.25 -5.61
C LYS A 225 -1.17 -23.46 -4.44
N ASN A 226 -0.42 -22.53 -3.86
CA ASN A 226 -0.91 -21.64 -2.81
C ASN A 226 -2.02 -20.71 -3.32
N ALA A 227 -2.00 -20.29 -4.58
CA ALA A 227 -3.09 -19.50 -5.16
C ALA A 227 -4.45 -20.19 -5.05
N ARG A 228 -4.48 -21.55 -5.10
CA ARG A 228 -5.71 -22.34 -4.91
C ARG A 228 -6.07 -22.54 -3.45
N ARG A 229 -5.12 -22.45 -2.53
CA ARG A 229 -5.32 -22.67 -1.09
C ARG A 229 -5.72 -21.38 -0.36
N HIS A 230 -5.27 -20.25 -0.85
CA HIS A 230 -5.45 -18.92 -0.25
C HIS A 230 -6.33 -18.01 -1.11
N THR A 231 -7.42 -18.57 -1.69
CA THR A 231 -8.38 -17.82 -2.52
C THR A 231 -8.97 -16.63 -1.80
N GLY A 232 -9.28 -16.76 -0.50
CA GLY A 232 -9.83 -15.68 0.31
C GLY A 232 -8.87 -14.48 0.43
N LEU A 233 -7.55 -14.71 0.59
CA LEU A 233 -6.58 -13.62 0.59
C LEU A 233 -6.49 -12.96 -0.79
N SER A 234 -6.47 -13.75 -1.86
CA SER A 234 -6.43 -13.23 -3.23
C SER A 234 -7.69 -12.41 -3.58
N SER A 235 -8.86 -12.86 -3.11
CA SER A 235 -10.13 -12.10 -3.25
C SER A 235 -10.04 -10.79 -2.49
N PHE A 236 -9.59 -10.81 -1.24
CA PHE A 236 -9.39 -9.61 -0.43
C PHE A 236 -8.51 -8.58 -1.12
N VAL A 237 -7.37 -9.00 -1.66
CA VAL A 237 -6.43 -8.11 -2.37
C VAL A 237 -7.07 -7.52 -3.63
N LYS A 238 -7.81 -8.32 -4.40
CA LYS A 238 -8.54 -7.84 -5.58
C LYS A 238 -9.58 -6.79 -5.22
N GLU A 239 -10.38 -7.03 -4.17
CA GLU A 239 -11.38 -6.08 -3.70
C GLU A 239 -10.74 -4.80 -3.17
N ALA A 240 -9.63 -4.89 -2.43
CA ALA A 240 -8.89 -3.73 -1.95
C ALA A 240 -8.28 -2.89 -3.09
N ILE A 241 -7.77 -3.54 -4.16
CA ILE A 241 -7.30 -2.86 -5.37
C ILE A 241 -8.46 -2.16 -6.08
N ALA A 242 -9.60 -2.83 -6.22
CA ALA A 242 -10.79 -2.24 -6.83
C ALA A 242 -11.28 -1.04 -6.01
N PHE A 243 -11.30 -1.16 -4.68
CA PHE A 243 -11.64 -0.06 -3.78
C PHE A 243 -10.72 1.14 -3.98
N ARG A 244 -9.38 0.93 -4.00
CA ARG A 244 -8.42 2.00 -4.27
C ARG A 244 -8.67 2.68 -5.62
N LYS A 245 -8.93 1.91 -6.68
CA LYS A 245 -9.19 2.46 -8.02
C LYS A 245 -10.46 3.32 -8.08
N ASN A 246 -11.48 2.94 -7.30
CA ASN A 246 -12.75 3.64 -7.25
C ASN A 246 -12.73 4.90 -6.36
N HIS A 247 -11.64 5.10 -5.61
CA HIS A 247 -11.47 6.26 -4.72
C HIS A 247 -10.22 7.06 -5.07
N PRO A 248 -10.33 8.06 -5.98
CA PRO A 248 -9.22 8.92 -6.41
C PRO A 248 -8.50 9.62 -5.26
N ILE A 249 -9.18 9.89 -4.15
CA ILE A 249 -8.58 10.50 -2.96
C ILE A 249 -7.43 9.66 -2.37
N LEU A 250 -7.35 8.35 -2.66
CA LEU A 250 -6.28 7.46 -2.21
C LEU A 250 -5.02 7.50 -3.09
N HIS A 251 -5.09 8.17 -4.25
CA HIS A 251 -3.96 8.23 -5.19
C HIS A 251 -3.81 9.62 -5.82
N MET A 252 -3.80 10.63 -4.96
CA MET A 252 -3.65 12.03 -5.36
C MET A 252 -2.30 12.25 -6.08
N PRO A 253 -2.28 13.14 -7.10
CA PRO A 253 -1.04 13.41 -7.85
C PRO A 253 0.01 14.20 -7.06
N LYS A 254 -0.39 14.78 -5.92
CA LYS A 254 0.47 15.59 -5.04
C LYS A 254 0.29 15.21 -3.59
N GLU A 255 1.31 15.51 -2.79
CA GLU A 255 1.27 15.28 -1.34
C GLU A 255 0.12 16.06 -0.70
N MET A 256 -0.59 15.39 0.19
CA MET A 256 -1.66 15.98 0.98
C MET A 256 -1.11 16.97 2.01
N ARG A 257 -1.77 18.12 2.15
CA ARG A 257 -1.29 19.26 2.93
C ARG A 257 -1.71 19.21 4.39
N GLY A 258 -2.77 18.47 4.73
CA GLY A 258 -3.35 18.44 6.07
C GLY A 258 -4.02 19.77 6.49
N VAL A 259 -4.43 20.59 5.53
CA VAL A 259 -5.11 21.88 5.74
C VAL A 259 -6.27 22.04 4.76
N ASP A 260 -7.25 22.85 5.13
CA ASP A 260 -8.38 23.19 4.25
C ASP A 260 -8.01 24.33 3.29
N TYR A 261 -7.39 23.99 2.16
CA TYR A 261 -6.96 24.96 1.15
C TYR A 261 -7.99 25.21 0.03
N MET A 262 -9.12 24.50 0.05
CA MET A 262 -10.21 24.64 -0.91
C MET A 262 -11.51 25.14 -0.27
N ALA A 263 -11.48 25.54 1.01
CA ALA A 263 -12.64 25.96 1.79
C ALA A 263 -13.79 24.94 1.78
N LYS A 264 -13.45 23.64 1.92
CA LYS A 264 -14.39 22.52 1.98
C LYS A 264 -14.91 22.25 3.39
N GLY A 265 -14.42 22.98 4.41
CA GLY A 265 -14.74 22.79 5.83
C GLY A 265 -13.91 21.72 6.52
N PHE A 266 -13.09 20.97 5.77
CA PHE A 266 -12.22 19.90 6.25
C PHE A 266 -10.86 19.95 5.55
N PRO A 267 -9.76 19.57 6.23
CA PRO A 267 -8.49 19.34 5.55
C PRO A 267 -8.58 18.13 4.60
N ASP A 268 -7.75 18.12 3.56
CA ASP A 268 -7.65 17.00 2.60
C ASP A 268 -7.34 15.67 3.27
N VAL A 269 -6.50 15.69 4.32
CA VAL A 269 -6.20 14.57 5.20
C VAL A 269 -6.13 15.04 6.65
N SER A 270 -6.59 14.21 7.59
CA SER A 270 -6.45 14.46 9.02
C SER A 270 -6.21 13.19 9.80
N VAL A 271 -5.64 13.33 11.01
CA VAL A 271 -5.29 12.21 11.90
C VAL A 271 -6.04 12.29 13.21
N HIS A 272 -6.39 11.12 13.75
CA HIS A 272 -7.26 10.95 14.89
C HIS A 272 -6.78 9.80 15.79
N GLY A 273 -7.20 9.83 17.02
CA GLY A 273 -6.93 8.78 17.99
C GLY A 273 -8.18 8.46 18.84
N GLU A 274 -8.02 8.32 20.13
CA GLU A 274 -9.16 8.18 21.07
C GLU A 274 -10.06 9.43 21.12
N ARG A 275 -9.52 10.56 20.64
CA ARG A 275 -10.27 11.81 20.43
C ARG A 275 -10.15 12.24 18.97
N ALA A 276 -11.25 12.73 18.40
CA ALA A 276 -11.23 13.30 17.05
C ALA A 276 -10.29 14.53 17.00
N TRP A 277 -9.58 14.69 15.89
CA TRP A 277 -8.64 15.79 15.64
C TRP A 277 -7.41 15.80 16.56
N PHE A 278 -7.19 14.72 17.30
CA PHE A 278 -6.05 14.56 18.19
C PHE A 278 -5.44 13.17 18.05
N LEU A 279 -4.17 13.12 17.70
CA LEU A 279 -3.39 11.89 17.65
C LEU A 279 -2.39 11.87 18.80
N ASN A 280 -2.48 10.82 19.64
CA ASN A 280 -1.48 10.57 20.67
C ASN A 280 -0.23 9.95 20.03
N ARG A 281 0.91 10.67 20.09
CA ARG A 281 2.21 10.23 19.54
C ARG A 281 3.17 9.69 20.60
N ASP A 282 2.66 9.35 21.79
CA ASP A 282 3.48 8.69 22.81
C ASP A 282 4.02 7.36 22.28
N ASN A 283 5.21 6.96 22.73
CA ASN A 283 5.87 5.72 22.29
C ASN A 283 5.00 4.47 22.47
N THR A 284 4.13 4.47 23.47
CA THR A 284 3.21 3.35 23.74
C THR A 284 1.96 3.34 22.87
N SER A 285 1.68 4.41 22.13
CA SER A 285 0.49 4.49 21.26
C SER A 285 0.63 3.58 20.05
N ARG A 286 -0.45 2.87 19.75
CA ARG A 286 -0.58 1.93 18.61
C ARG A 286 -1.93 2.09 17.91
N LEU A 287 -2.57 3.25 18.11
CA LEU A 287 -3.89 3.59 17.58
C LEU A 287 -3.75 4.79 16.64
N LEU A 288 -4.11 4.62 15.38
CA LEU A 288 -4.05 5.65 14.36
C LEU A 288 -5.34 5.65 13.55
N GLY A 289 -6.01 6.78 13.49
CA GLY A 289 -7.11 7.05 12.57
C GLY A 289 -6.69 8.07 11.52
N ILE A 290 -7.04 7.81 10.28
CA ILE A 290 -6.79 8.70 9.16
C ILE A 290 -8.10 8.96 8.47
N MET A 291 -8.46 10.23 8.31
CA MET A 291 -9.58 10.63 7.48
C MET A 291 -9.07 11.30 6.21
N TYR A 292 -9.55 10.85 5.08
CA TYR A 292 -9.41 11.52 3.78
C TYR A 292 -10.73 12.22 3.44
N CYS A 293 -10.65 13.50 3.09
CA CYS A 293 -11.80 14.28 2.65
C CYS A 293 -12.00 14.10 1.14
N GLY A 294 -13.02 13.35 0.74
CA GLY A 294 -13.29 13.06 -0.67
C GLY A 294 -13.56 14.30 -1.54
N ALA A 295 -14.00 15.39 -0.93
CA ALA A 295 -14.25 16.66 -1.64
C ALA A 295 -13.00 17.27 -2.32
N TYR A 296 -11.81 16.73 -2.09
CA TYR A 296 -10.56 17.12 -2.76
C TYR A 296 -10.24 16.28 -4.00
N ALA A 297 -11.03 15.25 -4.30
CA ALA A 297 -10.86 14.37 -5.46
C ALA A 297 -12.19 14.21 -6.22
N GLN A 298 -12.11 13.96 -7.52
CA GLN A 298 -13.27 13.68 -8.37
C GLN A 298 -13.16 12.28 -8.95
N LYS A 299 -14.28 11.57 -8.93
CA LYS A 299 -14.47 10.29 -9.62
C LYS A 299 -14.59 10.52 -11.13
N ASP A 300 -14.50 9.45 -11.91
CA ASP A 300 -14.58 9.49 -13.38
C ASP A 300 -15.91 10.09 -13.91
N ASP A 301 -16.98 9.99 -13.14
CA ASP A 301 -18.29 10.58 -13.44
C ASP A 301 -18.40 12.07 -13.09
N GLY A 302 -17.33 12.68 -12.56
CA GLY A 302 -17.28 14.09 -12.16
C GLY A 302 -17.84 14.38 -10.77
N THR A 303 -18.34 13.38 -10.06
CA THR A 303 -18.79 13.56 -8.67
C THR A 303 -17.60 13.65 -7.71
N GLU A 304 -17.79 14.29 -6.55
CA GLU A 304 -16.80 14.26 -5.48
C GLU A 304 -16.64 12.84 -4.95
N ASP A 305 -15.42 12.49 -4.52
CA ASP A 305 -15.16 11.20 -3.90
C ASP A 305 -15.80 11.13 -2.49
N ASP A 306 -15.88 9.93 -1.94
CA ASP A 306 -16.40 9.68 -0.59
C ASP A 306 -15.38 10.16 0.46
N PHE A 307 -15.87 10.56 1.65
CA PHE A 307 -15.02 10.64 2.82
C PHE A 307 -14.62 9.22 3.21
N LEU A 308 -13.33 9.01 3.45
CA LEU A 308 -12.80 7.73 3.89
C LEU A 308 -12.20 7.86 5.28
N TYR A 309 -12.46 6.90 6.14
CA TYR A 309 -11.81 6.80 7.44
C TYR A 309 -11.16 5.44 7.62
N ILE A 310 -9.86 5.42 7.94
CA ILE A 310 -9.08 4.22 8.16
C ILE A 310 -8.65 4.21 9.62
N GLY A 311 -9.27 3.32 10.41
CA GLY A 311 -8.95 3.15 11.82
C GLY A 311 -8.03 1.94 12.01
N MET A 312 -6.81 2.16 12.52
CA MET A 312 -5.80 1.12 12.75
C MET A 312 -5.59 0.96 14.25
N ASN A 313 -5.84 -0.23 14.77
CA ASN A 313 -5.52 -0.61 16.14
C ASN A 313 -4.52 -1.77 16.14
N PHE A 314 -3.24 -1.49 16.33
CA PHE A 314 -2.21 -2.53 16.47
C PHE A 314 -1.89 -2.89 17.92
N HIS A 315 -2.70 -2.39 18.87
CA HIS A 315 -2.67 -2.84 20.25
C HIS A 315 -3.24 -4.26 20.37
N TRP A 316 -2.86 -4.98 21.43
CA TRP A 316 -3.38 -6.34 21.74
C TRP A 316 -4.71 -6.34 22.47
N GLU A 317 -5.29 -5.16 22.71
CA GLU A 317 -6.61 -4.94 23.31
C GLU A 317 -7.54 -4.21 22.35
N LYS A 318 -8.85 -4.37 22.56
CA LYS A 318 -9.83 -3.56 21.86
C LYS A 318 -9.69 -2.09 22.26
N ARG A 319 -9.73 -1.20 21.29
CA ARG A 319 -9.65 0.25 21.48
C ARG A 319 -10.82 0.94 20.79
N ASN A 320 -11.26 2.06 21.36
CA ASN A 320 -12.19 2.95 20.69
C ASN A 320 -11.39 4.02 19.95
N ILE A 321 -11.76 4.27 18.72
CA ILE A 321 -11.24 5.40 17.96
C ILE A 321 -12.36 6.39 17.68
N ALA A 322 -12.09 7.68 17.87
CA ALA A 322 -13.08 8.71 17.64
C ALA A 322 -13.23 9.02 16.16
N LEU A 323 -14.45 9.27 15.73
CA LEU A 323 -14.79 9.68 14.38
C LEU A 323 -15.05 11.20 14.34
N PRO A 324 -14.52 11.93 13.36
CA PRO A 324 -14.89 13.32 13.13
C PRO A 324 -16.37 13.45 12.79
N ASN A 325 -16.96 14.58 13.16
CA ASN A 325 -18.28 14.94 12.66
C ASN A 325 -18.19 15.16 11.15
N LEU A 326 -19.20 14.69 10.44
CA LEU A 326 -19.35 14.85 8.99
C LEU A 326 -20.25 16.04 8.66
N PRO A 327 -20.28 16.49 7.41
CA PRO A 327 -21.32 17.38 6.90
C PRO A 327 -22.72 16.83 7.15
N GLU A 328 -23.71 17.71 7.17
CA GLU A 328 -25.12 17.31 7.34
C GLU A 328 -25.57 16.35 6.23
N GLY A 329 -26.33 15.34 6.56
CA GLY A 329 -26.80 14.32 5.62
C GLY A 329 -25.79 13.19 5.34
N MET A 330 -24.60 13.20 5.97
CA MET A 330 -23.63 12.11 5.85
C MET A 330 -23.52 11.29 7.14
N ASN A 331 -23.27 10.00 7.00
CA ASN A 331 -23.02 9.09 8.11
C ASN A 331 -21.85 8.15 7.80
N TRP A 332 -21.05 7.83 8.84
CA TRP A 332 -19.99 6.83 8.70
C TRP A 332 -20.57 5.43 8.62
N LYS A 333 -20.27 4.70 7.57
CA LYS A 333 -20.64 3.30 7.39
C LYS A 333 -19.37 2.45 7.26
N LYS A 334 -19.29 1.36 8.02
CA LYS A 334 -18.15 0.44 7.93
C LYS A 334 -18.27 -0.40 6.66
N ILE A 335 -17.19 -0.51 5.92
CA ILE A 335 -17.11 -1.28 4.67
C ILE A 335 -16.13 -2.44 4.73
N ALA A 336 -15.12 -2.37 5.61
CA ALA A 336 -14.16 -3.46 5.79
C ALA A 336 -13.67 -3.53 7.23
N ASP A 337 -13.35 -4.73 7.69
CA ASP A 337 -12.79 -5.04 9.00
C ASP A 337 -11.88 -6.28 8.87
N THR A 338 -10.58 -6.12 9.08
CA THR A 338 -9.61 -7.21 8.88
C THR A 338 -9.72 -8.34 9.90
N SER A 339 -10.45 -8.15 11.01
CA SER A 339 -10.74 -9.22 11.99
C SER A 339 -11.91 -10.10 11.57
N GLU A 340 -12.75 -9.65 10.66
CA GLU A 340 -13.86 -10.42 10.12
C GLU A 340 -13.35 -11.46 9.12
N MET A 341 -14.10 -12.55 8.96
CA MET A 341 -13.76 -13.63 8.05
C MET A 341 -14.90 -13.84 7.07
N GLY A 342 -14.57 -13.98 5.80
CA GLY A 342 -15.54 -14.27 4.74
C GLY A 342 -15.70 -13.16 3.71
N GLU A 343 -16.15 -13.56 2.53
CA GLU A 343 -16.42 -12.69 1.39
C GLU A 343 -17.89 -12.25 1.36
N PRO A 344 -18.23 -11.09 0.79
CA PRO A 344 -17.30 -10.05 0.30
C PRO A 344 -16.60 -9.31 1.43
N TRP A 345 -15.33 -8.94 1.19
CA TRP A 345 -14.47 -8.28 2.19
C TRP A 345 -14.78 -6.79 2.32
N PHE A 346 -15.21 -6.15 1.22
CA PHE A 346 -15.62 -4.75 1.18
C PHE A 346 -17.13 -4.68 0.99
N ARG A 347 -17.85 -4.60 2.12
CA ARG A 347 -19.31 -4.55 2.14
C ARG A 347 -19.79 -3.47 3.09
N GLU A 348 -20.58 -2.53 2.57
CA GLU A 348 -21.21 -1.50 3.38
C GLU A 348 -22.16 -2.13 4.40
N GLN A 349 -21.97 -1.79 5.68
CA GLN A 349 -22.87 -2.19 6.75
C GLN A 349 -23.99 -1.16 6.92
N GLU A 350 -25.21 -1.63 7.20
CA GLU A 350 -26.41 -0.78 7.29
C GLU A 350 -26.35 0.19 8.49
N GLU A 351 -25.81 -0.28 9.63
CA GLU A 351 -25.77 0.54 10.85
C GLU A 351 -24.67 1.61 10.78
N PRO A 352 -25.05 2.90 10.89
CA PRO A 352 -24.07 3.99 10.85
C PRO A 352 -23.37 4.19 12.20
N TYR A 353 -22.09 4.58 12.12
CA TYR A 353 -21.32 5.06 13.26
C TYR A 353 -21.37 6.59 13.35
N LYS A 354 -21.51 7.14 14.56
CA LYS A 354 -21.63 8.60 14.74
C LYS A 354 -20.41 9.26 15.37
N LYS A 355 -19.93 8.74 16.49
CA LYS A 355 -18.89 9.39 17.30
C LYS A 355 -17.61 8.60 17.45
N SER A 356 -17.70 7.30 17.41
CA SER A 356 -16.57 6.39 17.57
C SER A 356 -16.87 5.01 17.03
N VAL A 357 -15.81 4.28 16.71
CA VAL A 357 -15.88 2.85 16.37
C VAL A 357 -14.94 2.08 17.30
N LYS A 358 -15.41 0.92 17.76
CA LYS A 358 -14.62 -0.01 18.58
C LYS A 358 -13.89 -0.99 17.67
N ILE A 359 -12.56 -0.97 17.72
CA ILE A 359 -11.69 -1.78 16.85
C ILE A 359 -11.10 -2.93 17.65
N ASN A 360 -11.19 -4.14 17.10
CA ASN A 360 -10.60 -5.34 17.67
C ASN A 360 -9.06 -5.24 17.76
N PRO A 361 -8.38 -6.12 18.54
CA PRO A 361 -6.92 -6.15 18.57
C PRO A 361 -6.33 -6.40 17.17
N ARG A 362 -5.22 -5.72 16.85
CA ARG A 362 -4.44 -5.93 15.61
C ARG A 362 -5.30 -5.86 14.34
N THR A 363 -6.21 -4.89 14.29
CA THR A 363 -7.24 -4.77 13.25
C THR A 363 -7.20 -3.41 12.59
N ILE A 364 -7.49 -3.40 11.30
CA ILE A 364 -7.83 -2.20 10.53
C ILE A 364 -9.30 -2.26 10.18
N VAL A 365 -10.01 -1.14 10.41
CA VAL A 365 -11.37 -0.91 9.91
C VAL A 365 -11.36 0.21 8.88
N VAL A 366 -12.19 0.08 7.86
CA VAL A 366 -12.39 1.10 6.83
C VAL A 366 -13.85 1.52 6.85
N LEU A 367 -14.07 2.83 6.93
CA LEU A 367 -15.39 3.43 6.86
C LEU A 367 -15.44 4.40 5.69
N THR A 368 -16.61 4.53 5.10
CA THR A 368 -16.94 5.54 4.08
C THR A 368 -18.08 6.42 4.55
N ALA A 369 -18.13 7.62 4.01
CA ALA A 369 -19.31 8.47 4.14
C ALA A 369 -19.52 9.26 2.84
N ARG A 370 -20.75 9.30 2.38
CA ARG A 370 -21.18 10.04 1.20
C ARG A 370 -22.52 10.70 1.47
N GLN A 371 -22.86 11.69 0.67
CA GLN A 371 -24.19 12.29 0.70
C GLN A 371 -25.22 11.21 0.36
N GLU A 372 -26.18 10.99 1.23
CA GLU A 372 -27.30 10.12 0.90
C GLU A 372 -28.16 10.83 -0.14
N GLU A 373 -28.45 10.17 -1.27
CA GLU A 373 -29.41 10.70 -2.25
C GLU A 373 -30.76 10.86 -1.55
N SER A 374 -31.28 12.09 -1.50
CA SER A 374 -32.63 12.32 -0.99
C SER A 374 -33.63 11.60 -1.91
N GLU A 375 -34.37 10.62 -1.40
CA GLU A 375 -35.45 9.91 -2.12
C GLU A 375 -36.60 10.83 -2.56
N HIS A 376 -36.44 12.13 -2.56
CA HIS A 376 -37.46 13.10 -2.93
C HIS A 376 -37.08 13.91 -4.17
N ALA A 377 -37.10 13.23 -5.34
CA ALA A 377 -37.37 13.90 -6.61
C ALA A 377 -38.20 12.99 -7.53
N SER A 378 -39.29 12.40 -7.00
CA SER A 378 -40.36 11.98 -7.87
C SER A 378 -41.07 13.25 -8.37
N VAL A 379 -40.67 13.71 -9.54
CA VAL A 379 -41.37 14.76 -10.28
C VAL A 379 -42.81 14.26 -10.46
N ALA A 380 -43.74 14.95 -9.83
CA ALA A 380 -45.16 14.79 -10.12
C ALA A 380 -45.40 15.05 -11.61
N PRO A 381 -46.18 14.21 -12.32
CA PRO A 381 -46.50 14.46 -13.71
C PRO A 381 -47.30 15.76 -13.82
N LEU A 382 -46.83 16.68 -14.67
CA LEU A 382 -47.60 17.84 -15.08
C LEU A 382 -48.92 17.36 -15.67
N GLN A 383 -50.01 17.57 -14.99
CA GLN A 383 -51.36 17.44 -15.56
C GLN A 383 -51.49 18.52 -16.64
N ASN A 384 -51.56 18.07 -17.86
CA ASN A 384 -52.03 18.89 -18.96
C ASN A 384 -53.55 19.05 -18.85
N ASP A 385 -54.00 20.15 -18.26
CA ASP A 385 -55.36 20.60 -18.43
C ASP A 385 -55.43 21.34 -19.77
N ASN A 386 -55.84 20.64 -20.82
CA ASN A 386 -56.37 21.18 -22.04
C ASN A 386 -57.83 20.71 -22.14
N GLU A 387 -58.76 21.50 -21.65
CA GLU A 387 -60.14 21.53 -22.08
C GLU A 387 -60.63 22.97 -22.05
N ALA A 388 -60.87 23.53 -23.21
CA ALA A 388 -61.96 24.32 -23.72
C ALA A 388 -61.48 25.29 -24.85
#